data_e6f0bd11040073321fbadf6fa1635766
#
_entry.id   e6f0bd11040073321fbadf6fa1635766
#
_cell.length_a   1.000
_cell.length_b   1.000
_cell.length_c   1.000
_cell.angle_alpha   90.00
_cell.angle_beta   90.00
_cell.angle_gamma   90.00
#
_symmetry.space_group_name_H-M   'P 1'
#
loop_
_entity.id
_entity.type
_entity.pdbx_description
1 polymer ?
#
loop_
_entity_poly.entity_id
_entity_poly.type
_entity_poly.pdbx_seq_one_letter_code
_entity_poly.pdbx_strand_id
1 'polypeptide(L)'
;MRITAGLLVYCEGKVLLVRQRGTGKYSIPKGEVNKDESRFHAAVRETEEETGIRVNEIDINKTEYLCSIDTEHCQRKLFYYKAFISASSLSYSTKDFEEIEDVRFFALEEAISIIQISQVAILWDGGRTINTRILNRMVACGWIHEYKHPTEMLYIYNYTDRCKKEKAWNELTMWCRGLITDDRGIIVSYPLKKFFEYSQLYPECRIFNEHFEVSEKIDGFLGITYFIDGKPYIATRDSFFSLPAIKATSILYTKHLRDITQMNMNYTYLFEIVFPNDYLILDYGNEEELFLIDIIDNQTGKSIIKYAPSLSFPIITHKPNTYSLDYYLKKNEIGREGLVLKFPNGERLKVKFPWFKDMFIKKNG
;
A
#
# COMPACT_ATOMS: atom_id res chain seq x y z
N MET A 1 10.59 9.02 19.59
CA MET A 1 10.24 8.75 18.17
C MET A 1 10.45 10.05 17.40
N ARG A 2 11.24 9.99 16.31
CA ARG A 2 11.58 11.17 15.49
C ARG A 2 10.61 11.28 14.33
N ILE A 3 9.98 12.45 14.17
CA ILE A 3 9.12 12.80 13.03
C ILE A 3 9.90 13.75 12.14
N THR A 4 10.06 13.40 10.87
CA THR A 4 10.73 14.22 9.88
C THR A 4 9.84 14.44 8.67
N ALA A 5 10.09 15.52 7.94
CA ALA A 5 9.46 15.79 6.65
C ALA A 5 10.50 16.04 5.57
N GLY A 6 10.22 15.68 4.32
CA GLY A 6 11.16 15.83 3.21
C GLY A 6 10.53 15.88 1.83
N LEU A 7 11.30 16.29 0.83
CA LEU A 7 10.92 16.27 -0.57
C LEU A 7 11.71 15.22 -1.35
N LEU A 8 11.00 14.39 -2.10
CA LEU A 8 11.56 13.60 -3.17
C LEU A 8 11.51 14.42 -4.47
N VAL A 9 12.64 15.00 -4.84
CA VAL A 9 12.73 15.92 -5.96
C VAL A 9 13.23 15.22 -7.20
N TYR A 10 12.44 15.28 -8.28
CA TYR A 10 12.79 14.80 -9.61
C TYR A 10 13.14 15.97 -10.53
N CYS A 11 14.20 15.81 -11.33
CA CYS A 11 14.58 16.71 -12.40
C CYS A 11 15.10 15.90 -13.59
N GLU A 12 14.43 15.99 -14.74
CA GLU A 12 14.83 15.32 -15.99
C GLU A 12 15.15 13.81 -15.81
N GLY A 13 14.29 13.11 -15.08
CA GLY A 13 14.46 11.66 -14.81
C GLY A 13 15.53 11.31 -13.77
N LYS A 14 16.15 12.30 -13.14
CA LYS A 14 17.09 12.13 -12.03
C LYS A 14 16.44 12.49 -10.70
N VAL A 15 17.01 11.95 -9.62
CA VAL A 15 16.54 12.13 -8.23
C VAL A 15 17.59 12.88 -7.43
N LEU A 16 17.16 13.91 -6.70
CA LEU A 16 18.00 14.66 -5.78
C LEU A 16 18.22 13.85 -4.49
N LEU A 17 19.47 13.60 -4.17
CA LEU A 17 19.85 12.99 -2.91
C LEU A 17 20.93 13.82 -2.21
N VAL A 18 20.92 13.77 -0.89
CA VAL A 18 21.92 14.36 -0.01
C VAL A 18 22.66 13.27 0.75
N ARG A 19 23.96 13.45 0.98
CA ARG A 19 24.78 12.57 1.81
C ARG A 19 25.07 13.27 3.15
N GLN A 20 24.55 12.68 4.23
CA GLN A 20 24.78 13.20 5.57
C GLN A 20 26.21 12.90 6.04
N ARG A 21 26.88 13.91 6.56
CA ARG A 21 28.22 13.80 7.17
C ARG A 21 28.21 12.77 8.31
N GLY A 22 29.28 12.01 8.42
CA GLY A 22 29.44 10.99 9.46
C GLY A 22 28.68 9.68 9.23
N THR A 23 27.63 9.65 8.44
CA THR A 23 26.91 8.39 8.11
C THR A 23 27.32 7.81 6.76
N GLY A 24 27.80 8.64 5.84
CA GLY A 24 28.14 8.30 4.46
C GLY A 24 26.96 7.80 3.62
N LYS A 25 25.73 7.91 4.14
CA LYS A 25 24.51 7.35 3.51
C LYS A 25 23.74 8.44 2.80
N TYR A 26 23.27 8.12 1.61
CA TYR A 26 22.37 8.99 0.86
C TYR A 26 20.92 8.85 1.31
N SER A 27 20.21 9.98 1.33
CA SER A 27 18.77 10.07 1.60
C SER A 27 18.16 11.18 0.77
N ILE A 28 16.81 11.25 0.72
CA ILE A 28 16.18 12.48 0.26
C ILE A 28 16.45 13.62 1.25
N PRO A 29 16.44 14.89 0.80
CA PRO A 29 16.48 16.05 1.71
C PRO A 29 15.31 15.99 2.70
N LYS A 30 15.59 16.14 4.00
CA LYS A 30 14.59 15.99 5.08
C LYS A 30 15.15 16.41 6.42
N GLY A 31 14.31 16.94 7.28
CA GLY A 31 14.66 17.24 8.65
C GLY A 31 13.48 17.24 9.61
N GLU A 32 13.69 17.73 10.81
CA GLU A 32 12.67 17.77 11.85
C GLU A 32 11.57 18.80 11.56
N VAL A 33 10.34 18.45 11.90
CA VAL A 33 9.20 19.37 11.85
C VAL A 33 9.23 20.23 13.10
N ASN A 34 9.40 21.55 12.94
CA ASN A 34 9.42 22.51 14.03
C ASN A 34 8.04 22.61 14.70
N LYS A 35 8.03 23.15 15.94
CA LYS A 35 6.79 23.48 16.61
C LYS A 35 6.00 24.50 15.79
N ASP A 36 4.72 24.24 15.64
CA ASP A 36 3.77 25.09 14.88
C ASP A 36 4.03 25.15 13.37
N GLU A 37 4.93 24.30 12.83
CA GLU A 37 5.21 24.16 11.40
C GLU A 37 4.42 22.99 10.82
N SER A 38 3.86 23.16 9.60
CA SER A 38 3.26 22.04 8.90
C SER A 38 4.36 21.13 8.33
N ARG A 39 4.07 19.82 8.20
CA ARG A 39 5.00 18.86 7.57
C ARG A 39 5.37 19.25 6.14
N PHE A 40 4.42 19.86 5.40
CA PHE A 40 4.66 20.35 4.06
C PHE A 40 5.68 21.49 4.06
N HIS A 41 5.53 22.49 4.92
CA HIS A 41 6.48 23.60 5.01
C HIS A 41 7.84 23.15 5.52
N ALA A 42 7.89 22.22 6.49
CA ALA A 42 9.15 21.61 6.93
C ALA A 42 9.89 20.92 5.77
N ALA A 43 9.18 20.14 4.94
CA ALA A 43 9.78 19.47 3.80
C ALA A 43 10.39 20.45 2.78
N VAL A 44 9.71 21.58 2.53
CA VAL A 44 10.20 22.63 1.62
C VAL A 44 11.43 23.32 2.22
N ARG A 45 11.34 23.75 3.49
CA ARG A 45 12.43 24.44 4.22
C ARG A 45 13.70 23.58 4.28
N GLU A 46 13.58 22.32 4.72
CA GLU A 46 14.71 21.39 4.83
C GLU A 46 15.38 21.14 3.47
N THR A 47 14.58 21.06 2.40
CA THR A 47 15.12 20.93 1.06
C THR A 47 15.96 22.15 0.68
N GLU A 48 15.49 23.38 0.96
CA GLU A 48 16.27 24.60 0.70
C GLU A 48 17.52 24.67 1.58
N GLU A 49 17.41 24.33 2.86
CA GLU A 49 18.54 24.36 3.82
C GLU A 49 19.64 23.34 3.44
N GLU A 50 19.28 22.05 3.21
CA GLU A 50 20.22 21.00 2.90
C GLU A 50 20.81 21.10 1.47
N THR A 51 20.09 21.69 0.51
CA THR A 51 20.49 21.65 -0.92
C THR A 51 20.70 23.01 -1.57
N GLY A 52 20.19 24.09 -0.97
CA GLY A 52 20.12 25.41 -1.58
C GLY A 52 19.07 25.53 -2.70
N ILE A 53 18.33 24.48 -3.02
CA ILE A 53 17.34 24.47 -4.08
C ILE A 53 16.00 24.98 -3.54
N ARG A 54 15.48 26.06 -4.16
CA ARG A 54 14.12 26.54 -3.92
C ARG A 54 13.16 25.84 -4.87
N VAL A 55 12.27 25.04 -4.29
CA VAL A 55 11.21 24.37 -5.05
C VAL A 55 9.93 25.20 -4.96
N ASN A 56 9.37 25.57 -6.11
CA ASN A 56 8.09 26.27 -6.14
C ASN A 56 6.98 25.33 -5.71
N GLU A 57 6.05 25.79 -4.88
CA GLU A 57 4.93 24.97 -4.40
C GLU A 57 4.05 24.40 -5.52
N ILE A 58 3.99 25.06 -6.68
CA ILE A 58 3.24 24.58 -7.84
C ILE A 58 3.84 23.31 -8.44
N ASP A 59 5.15 23.10 -8.26
CA ASP A 59 5.87 21.92 -8.75
C ASP A 59 5.80 20.75 -7.77
N ILE A 60 5.16 20.93 -6.61
CA ILE A 60 5.04 19.91 -5.55
C ILE A 60 3.65 19.25 -5.61
N ASN A 61 3.65 17.94 -5.74
CA ASN A 61 2.45 17.15 -5.50
C ASN A 61 2.13 17.18 -3.99
N LYS A 62 1.01 17.77 -3.61
CA LYS A 62 0.57 17.95 -2.20
C LYS A 62 0.08 16.66 -1.54
N THR A 63 0.09 15.53 -2.23
CA THR A 63 -0.18 14.23 -1.61
C THR A 63 0.93 13.87 -0.64
N GLU A 64 0.57 13.71 0.63
CA GLU A 64 1.49 13.29 1.68
C GLU A 64 1.66 11.77 1.68
N TYR A 65 2.90 11.32 1.68
CA TYR A 65 3.28 9.91 1.79
C TYR A 65 4.00 9.65 3.11
N LEU A 66 3.85 8.45 3.65
CA LEU A 66 4.53 8.02 4.87
C LEU A 66 5.52 6.90 4.57
N CYS A 67 6.73 7.05 5.10
CA CYS A 67 7.71 5.99 5.20
C CYS A 67 8.09 5.83 6.68
N SER A 68 7.77 4.70 7.30
CA SER A 68 8.01 4.46 8.72
C SER A 68 8.89 3.25 8.96
N ILE A 69 9.58 3.28 10.09
CA ILE A 69 10.29 2.14 10.67
C ILE A 69 10.27 2.28 12.19
N ASP A 70 9.98 1.19 12.90
CA ASP A 70 9.91 1.15 14.37
C ASP A 70 10.58 -0.15 14.86
N THR A 71 11.85 -0.05 15.21
CA THR A 71 12.66 -1.14 15.75
C THR A 71 13.21 -0.73 17.11
N GLU A 72 13.88 -1.64 17.84
CA GLU A 72 14.54 -1.33 19.11
C GLU A 72 15.58 -0.21 18.98
N HIS A 73 16.22 -0.08 17.82
CA HIS A 73 17.31 0.86 17.60
C HIS A 73 16.94 2.03 16.68
N CYS A 74 15.75 2.03 16.11
CA CYS A 74 15.36 3.05 15.14
C CYS A 74 13.84 3.25 15.14
N GLN A 75 13.40 4.41 15.63
CA GLN A 75 12.00 4.82 15.56
C GLN A 75 11.90 6.10 14.73
N ARG A 76 11.48 5.97 13.48
CA ARG A 76 11.39 7.08 12.53
C ARG A 76 10.07 7.07 11.79
N LYS A 77 9.55 8.28 11.54
CA LYS A 77 8.47 8.54 10.58
C LYS A 77 8.94 9.65 9.67
N LEU A 78 9.03 9.35 8.40
CA LEU A 78 9.30 10.31 7.36
C LEU A 78 7.99 10.55 6.59
N PHE A 79 7.45 11.73 6.71
CA PHE A 79 6.41 12.23 5.82
C PHE A 79 7.09 12.90 4.62
N TYR A 80 6.71 12.54 3.41
CA TYR A 80 7.36 13.11 2.24
C TYR A 80 6.36 13.46 1.15
N TYR A 81 6.77 14.40 0.32
CA TYR A 81 6.04 14.87 -0.85
C TYR A 81 6.92 14.67 -2.07
N LYS A 82 6.33 14.66 -3.26
CA LYS A 82 7.05 14.53 -4.54
C LYS A 82 7.04 15.87 -5.26
N ALA A 83 8.19 16.30 -5.75
CA ALA A 83 8.36 17.50 -6.55
C ALA A 83 8.98 17.17 -7.90
N PHE A 84 8.51 17.85 -8.94
CA PHE A 84 9.00 17.70 -10.33
C PHE A 84 9.44 19.06 -10.83
N ILE A 85 10.75 19.28 -10.93
CA ILE A 85 11.33 20.55 -11.30
C ILE A 85 12.04 20.48 -12.67
N SER A 86 12.19 21.62 -13.34
CA SER A 86 12.97 21.76 -14.58
C SER A 86 14.40 22.18 -14.29
N ALA A 87 15.34 21.82 -15.17
CA ALA A 87 16.75 22.18 -15.02
C ALA A 87 17.01 23.69 -15.02
N SER A 88 16.12 24.49 -15.64
CA SER A 88 16.24 25.94 -15.70
C SER A 88 16.10 26.66 -14.36
N SER A 89 15.61 25.96 -13.32
CA SER A 89 15.40 26.50 -11.96
C SER A 89 16.51 26.14 -10.97
N LEU A 90 17.59 25.47 -11.42
CA LEU A 90 18.63 24.93 -10.55
C LEU A 90 19.76 25.94 -10.30
N SER A 91 19.80 26.50 -9.09
CA SER A 91 21.03 27.03 -8.51
C SER A 91 21.40 26.23 -7.28
N TYR A 92 22.58 25.61 -7.28
CA TYR A 92 23.07 24.82 -6.17
C TYR A 92 23.89 25.68 -5.22
N SER A 93 23.60 25.64 -3.94
CA SER A 93 24.59 25.85 -2.88
C SER A 93 24.01 25.29 -1.59
N THR A 94 24.64 24.27 -1.03
CA THR A 94 24.30 23.81 0.32
C THR A 94 24.52 24.97 1.28
N LYS A 95 23.52 25.29 2.08
CA LYS A 95 23.64 26.26 3.16
C LYS A 95 24.09 25.56 4.46
N ASP A 96 23.90 24.25 4.53
CA ASP A 96 24.22 23.43 5.70
C ASP A 96 25.46 22.56 5.46
N PHE A 97 26.64 23.20 5.49
CA PHE A 97 27.93 22.51 5.36
C PHE A 97 28.33 21.68 6.59
N GLU A 98 27.63 21.83 7.71
CA GLU A 98 27.94 21.07 8.93
C GLU A 98 27.34 19.69 8.86
N GLU A 99 26.12 19.54 8.40
CA GLU A 99 25.40 18.26 8.32
C GLU A 99 25.51 17.57 6.96
N ILE A 100 25.60 18.30 5.87
CA ILE A 100 25.58 17.76 4.50
C ILE A 100 26.98 17.77 3.88
N GLU A 101 27.39 16.60 3.37
CA GLU A 101 28.70 16.40 2.73
C GLU A 101 28.62 16.46 1.21
N ASP A 102 27.49 16.04 0.62
CA ASP A 102 27.30 15.95 -0.83
C ASP A 102 25.83 16.14 -1.20
N VAL A 103 25.58 16.87 -2.31
CA VAL A 103 24.25 17.10 -2.87
C VAL A 103 24.31 16.91 -4.37
N ARG A 104 23.61 15.93 -4.91
CA ARG A 104 23.61 15.64 -6.34
C ARG A 104 22.29 15.05 -6.83
N PHE A 105 22.04 15.25 -8.13
CA PHE A 105 21.05 14.50 -8.87
C PHE A 105 21.67 13.22 -9.42
N PHE A 106 21.07 12.08 -9.08
CA PHE A 106 21.46 10.77 -9.52
C PHE A 106 20.48 10.19 -10.52
N ALA A 107 20.95 9.46 -11.53
CA ALA A 107 20.07 8.62 -12.32
C ALA A 107 19.30 7.65 -11.40
N LEU A 108 18.06 7.32 -11.75
CA LEU A 108 17.20 6.50 -10.87
C LEU A 108 17.87 5.19 -10.46
N GLU A 109 18.53 4.50 -11.37
CA GLU A 109 19.23 3.24 -11.12
C GLU A 109 20.37 3.38 -10.09
N GLU A 110 21.10 4.48 -10.18
CA GLU A 110 22.15 4.79 -9.21
C GLU A 110 21.55 5.16 -7.86
N ALA A 111 20.51 6.04 -7.85
CA ALA A 111 19.79 6.42 -6.65
C ALA A 111 19.23 5.18 -5.90
N ILE A 112 18.61 4.23 -6.63
CA ILE A 112 18.13 2.97 -6.05
C ILE A 112 19.26 2.21 -5.35
N SER A 113 20.45 2.22 -5.89
CA SER A 113 21.58 1.45 -5.36
C SER A 113 22.17 2.05 -4.09
N ILE A 114 22.23 3.38 -3.97
CA ILE A 114 22.94 4.10 -2.91
C ILE A 114 22.07 4.63 -1.77
N ILE A 115 20.79 4.88 -2.01
CA ILE A 115 19.86 5.41 -1.01
C ILE A 115 19.72 4.46 0.19
N GLN A 116 19.47 5.00 1.38
CA GLN A 116 19.20 4.21 2.58
C GLN A 116 18.06 3.21 2.32
N ILE A 117 18.22 1.98 2.80
CA ILE A 117 17.26 0.90 2.57
C ILE A 117 15.84 1.26 3.02
N SER A 118 15.70 2.00 4.13
CA SER A 118 14.40 2.48 4.62
C SER A 118 13.68 3.41 3.66
N GLN A 119 14.40 4.00 2.70
CA GLN A 119 13.85 4.95 1.74
C GLN A 119 13.81 4.42 0.30
N VAL A 120 14.33 3.21 0.02
CA VAL A 120 14.40 2.72 -1.37
C VAL A 120 13.02 2.66 -2.06
N ALA A 121 12.00 2.29 -1.30
CA ALA A 121 10.63 2.17 -1.82
C ALA A 121 9.99 3.51 -2.21
N ILE A 122 10.46 4.65 -1.67
CA ILE A 122 9.93 5.96 -2.03
C ILE A 122 10.31 6.39 -3.44
N LEU A 123 11.32 5.75 -4.04
CA LEU A 123 11.74 5.99 -5.42
C LEU A 123 10.77 5.43 -6.46
N TRP A 124 9.83 4.58 -6.05
CA TRP A 124 8.71 4.22 -6.90
C TRP A 124 7.71 5.38 -6.97
N ASP A 125 7.40 5.82 -8.17
CA ASP A 125 6.50 6.95 -8.41
C ASP A 125 5.01 6.64 -8.17
N GLY A 126 4.68 5.37 -7.95
CA GLY A 126 3.30 4.91 -7.81
C GLY A 126 2.66 4.49 -9.14
N GLY A 127 3.41 4.53 -10.24
CA GLY A 127 2.96 4.09 -11.56
C GLY A 127 2.84 2.58 -11.69
N ARG A 128 2.38 2.13 -12.87
CA ARG A 128 2.16 0.72 -13.17
C ARG A 128 3.43 -0.14 -13.17
N THR A 129 4.60 0.47 -13.29
CA THR A 129 5.88 -0.28 -13.32
C THR A 129 6.67 -0.01 -12.05
N ILE A 130 7.09 -1.05 -11.38
CA ILE A 130 8.02 -0.98 -10.26
C ILE A 130 9.38 -1.43 -10.75
N ASN A 131 10.40 -0.60 -10.59
CA ASN A 131 11.75 -1.02 -10.92
C ASN A 131 12.13 -2.27 -10.13
N THR A 132 12.50 -3.35 -10.83
CA THR A 132 12.79 -4.65 -10.21
C THR A 132 13.93 -4.59 -9.19
N ARG A 133 14.86 -3.65 -9.31
CA ARG A 133 15.91 -3.44 -8.30
C ARG A 133 15.33 -2.92 -6.98
N ILE A 134 14.25 -2.11 -7.01
CA ILE A 134 13.53 -1.71 -5.78
C ILE A 134 12.94 -2.95 -5.12
N LEU A 135 12.22 -3.79 -5.88
CA LEU A 135 11.64 -5.03 -5.37
C LEU A 135 12.72 -5.94 -4.77
N ASN A 136 13.81 -6.17 -5.50
CA ASN A 136 14.91 -7.02 -5.05
C ASN A 136 15.55 -6.50 -3.75
N ARG A 137 15.75 -5.19 -3.61
CA ARG A 137 16.26 -4.61 -2.35
C ARG A 137 15.29 -4.76 -1.21
N MET A 138 13.98 -4.64 -1.46
CA MET A 138 12.93 -4.83 -0.44
C MET A 138 12.82 -6.29 -0.01
N VAL A 139 12.98 -7.25 -0.94
CA VAL A 139 13.07 -8.68 -0.65
C VAL A 139 14.33 -8.98 0.17
N ALA A 140 15.49 -8.49 -0.28
CA ALA A 140 16.77 -8.73 0.39
C ALA A 140 16.81 -8.18 1.83
N CYS A 141 16.12 -7.06 2.12
CA CYS A 141 16.01 -6.56 3.49
C CYS A 141 14.96 -7.30 4.34
N GLY A 142 14.20 -8.23 3.75
CA GLY A 142 13.24 -9.07 4.45
C GLY A 142 11.91 -8.39 4.80
N TRP A 143 11.56 -7.25 4.19
CA TRP A 143 10.27 -6.58 4.42
C TRP A 143 9.15 -7.08 3.51
N ILE A 144 9.50 -7.63 2.33
CA ILE A 144 8.56 -8.32 1.45
C ILE A 144 9.09 -9.71 1.08
N HIS A 145 8.17 -10.63 0.82
CA HIS A 145 8.41 -11.91 0.17
C HIS A 145 8.00 -11.86 -1.27
N GLU A 146 8.73 -12.57 -2.10
CA GLU A 146 8.43 -12.85 -3.50
C GLU A 146 8.06 -14.32 -3.67
N TYR A 147 6.96 -14.58 -4.37
CA TYR A 147 6.51 -15.93 -4.72
C TYR A 147 6.35 -16.00 -6.24
N LYS A 148 7.18 -16.82 -6.87
CA LYS A 148 7.15 -17.00 -8.33
C LYS A 148 6.07 -17.99 -8.73
N HIS A 149 5.35 -17.71 -9.83
CA HIS A 149 4.50 -18.68 -10.49
C HIS A 149 5.36 -19.81 -11.08
N PRO A 150 4.96 -21.10 -10.98
CA PRO A 150 5.79 -22.22 -11.38
C PRO A 150 6.06 -22.29 -12.89
N THR A 151 5.14 -21.83 -13.73
CA THR A 151 5.24 -21.91 -15.19
C THR A 151 5.30 -20.54 -15.87
N GLU A 152 4.67 -19.52 -15.28
CA GLU A 152 4.57 -18.19 -15.87
C GLU A 152 5.61 -17.23 -15.28
N MET A 153 5.94 -16.19 -16.03
CA MET A 153 6.82 -15.11 -15.56
C MET A 153 6.01 -14.09 -14.72
N LEU A 154 5.33 -14.61 -13.68
CA LEU A 154 4.52 -13.85 -12.74
C LEU A 154 5.06 -14.01 -11.32
N TYR A 155 4.98 -12.94 -10.53
CA TYR A 155 5.49 -12.86 -9.17
C TYR A 155 4.46 -12.21 -8.26
N ILE A 156 4.17 -12.84 -7.11
CA ILE A 156 3.35 -12.26 -6.04
C ILE A 156 4.28 -11.67 -4.98
N TYR A 157 3.99 -10.45 -4.55
CA TYR A 157 4.68 -9.79 -3.43
C TYR A 157 3.75 -9.62 -2.25
N ASN A 158 4.22 -10.07 -1.08
CA ASN A 158 3.50 -9.90 0.19
C ASN A 158 4.46 -9.37 1.27
N TYR A 159 3.98 -8.46 2.13
CA TYR A 159 4.77 -7.99 3.26
C TYR A 159 4.96 -9.12 4.28
N THR A 160 6.11 -9.11 4.96
CA THR A 160 6.52 -10.14 5.92
C THR A 160 6.03 -9.83 7.34
N ASP A 161 6.18 -10.80 8.26
CA ASP A 161 5.99 -10.57 9.69
C ASP A 161 7.03 -9.60 10.25
N ARG A 162 8.26 -9.62 9.70
CA ARG A 162 9.29 -8.62 10.02
C ARG A 162 8.81 -7.21 9.67
N CYS A 163 8.25 -7.00 8.47
CA CYS A 163 7.67 -5.72 8.08
C CYS A 163 6.60 -5.24 9.06
N LYS A 164 5.73 -6.15 9.52
CA LYS A 164 4.68 -5.85 10.52
C LYS A 164 5.29 -5.48 11.87
N LYS A 165 6.25 -6.26 12.35
CA LYS A 165 6.90 -6.05 13.65
C LYS A 165 7.67 -4.73 13.69
N GLU A 166 8.44 -4.46 12.63
CA GLU A 166 9.22 -3.23 12.48
C GLU A 166 8.38 -2.03 12.01
N LYS A 167 7.07 -2.22 11.76
CA LYS A 167 6.18 -1.22 11.16
C LYS A 167 6.81 -0.50 9.97
N ALA A 168 7.51 -1.26 9.13
CA ALA A 168 8.22 -0.77 7.94
C ALA A 168 7.23 -0.45 6.82
N TRP A 169 6.29 0.45 7.10
CA TRP A 169 5.23 0.83 6.18
C TRP A 169 5.67 1.98 5.29
N ASN A 170 5.54 1.78 4.01
CA ASN A 170 5.72 2.75 2.94
C ASN A 170 4.74 2.44 1.81
N GLU A 171 4.74 3.26 0.76
CA GLU A 171 3.80 3.08 -0.35
C GLU A 171 3.88 1.67 -0.93
N LEU A 172 5.07 1.14 -1.18
CA LEU A 172 5.25 -0.18 -1.79
C LEU A 172 4.87 -1.32 -0.83
N THR A 173 5.34 -1.33 0.42
CA THR A 173 5.01 -2.40 1.37
C THR A 173 3.51 -2.49 1.66
N MET A 174 2.80 -1.36 1.60
CA MET A 174 1.34 -1.35 1.75
C MET A 174 0.62 -1.95 0.54
N TRP A 175 1.18 -1.83 -0.67
CA TRP A 175 0.67 -2.52 -1.86
C TRP A 175 1.07 -3.99 -1.90
N CYS A 176 2.21 -4.38 -1.30
CA CYS A 176 2.64 -5.78 -1.21
C CYS A 176 1.74 -6.59 -0.26
N ARG A 177 0.50 -6.82 -0.67
CA ARG A 177 -0.51 -7.67 -0.01
C ARG A 177 -1.15 -8.61 -1.04
N GLY A 178 -0.30 -9.21 -1.88
CA GLY A 178 -0.68 -9.99 -3.05
C GLY A 178 -0.56 -9.20 -4.36
N LEU A 179 0.34 -8.21 -4.40
CA LEU A 179 0.65 -7.48 -5.63
C LEU A 179 1.28 -8.44 -6.65
N ILE A 180 0.74 -8.48 -7.86
CA ILE A 180 1.25 -9.36 -8.90
C ILE A 180 1.91 -8.53 -10.00
N THR A 181 3.15 -8.87 -10.35
CA THR A 181 3.88 -8.28 -11.48
C THR A 181 4.35 -9.33 -12.48
N ASP A 182 4.70 -8.88 -13.67
CA ASP A 182 5.53 -9.66 -14.59
C ASP A 182 7.04 -9.55 -14.21
N ASP A 183 7.91 -10.20 -14.97
CA ASP A 183 9.37 -10.21 -14.77
C ASP A 183 10.05 -8.85 -15.02
N ARG A 184 9.36 -7.91 -15.67
CA ARG A 184 9.82 -6.54 -15.90
C ARG A 184 9.35 -5.58 -14.78
N GLY A 185 8.58 -6.08 -13.80
CA GLY A 185 8.00 -5.28 -12.73
C GLY A 185 6.73 -4.53 -13.14
N ILE A 186 6.13 -4.86 -14.29
CA ILE A 186 4.83 -4.29 -14.67
C ILE A 186 3.75 -4.94 -13.80
N ILE A 187 2.97 -4.11 -13.11
CA ILE A 187 1.86 -4.59 -12.29
C ILE A 187 0.77 -5.13 -13.21
N VAL A 188 0.47 -6.40 -13.06
CA VAL A 188 -0.60 -7.09 -13.78
C VAL A 188 -1.85 -7.26 -12.93
N SER A 189 -1.72 -7.23 -11.60
CA SER A 189 -2.87 -7.24 -10.69
C SER A 189 -2.58 -6.46 -9.41
N TYR A 190 -3.50 -5.54 -9.06
CA TYR A 190 -3.45 -4.77 -7.83
C TYR A 190 -4.29 -5.45 -6.73
N PRO A 191 -3.72 -5.68 -5.52
CA PRO A 191 -4.52 -6.09 -4.37
C PRO A 191 -5.27 -4.91 -3.75
N LEU A 192 -6.00 -5.15 -2.66
CA LEU A 192 -6.34 -4.09 -1.73
C LEU A 192 -5.08 -3.64 -0.98
N LYS A 193 -4.77 -2.34 -1.08
CA LYS A 193 -3.71 -1.72 -0.27
C LYS A 193 -3.92 -2.06 1.22
N LYS A 194 -2.84 -2.30 1.96
CA LYS A 194 -2.91 -2.55 3.40
C LYS A 194 -3.61 -1.41 4.11
N PHE A 195 -4.60 -1.73 4.94
CA PHE A 195 -5.27 -0.79 5.83
C PHE A 195 -5.36 -1.36 7.25
N PHE A 196 -5.57 -0.49 8.22
CA PHE A 196 -5.34 -0.76 9.63
C PHE A 196 -6.64 -0.65 10.44
N GLU A 197 -6.63 -1.14 11.66
CA GLU A 197 -7.57 -0.72 12.70
C GLU A 197 -7.16 0.66 13.22
N TYR A 198 -8.13 1.43 13.70
CA TYR A 198 -7.87 2.78 14.22
C TYR A 198 -6.78 2.80 15.31
N SER A 199 -6.79 1.81 16.20
CA SER A 199 -5.79 1.66 17.28
C SER A 199 -4.37 1.39 16.77
N GLN A 200 -4.23 0.82 15.57
CA GLN A 200 -2.94 0.51 14.95
C GLN A 200 -2.33 1.71 14.22
N LEU A 201 -3.13 2.75 13.97
CA LEU A 201 -2.63 3.96 13.32
C LEU A 201 -1.84 4.81 14.30
N TYR A 202 -0.84 5.50 13.78
CA TYR A 202 -0.16 6.54 14.52
C TYR A 202 -1.13 7.70 14.82
N PRO A 203 -1.03 8.35 15.99
CA PRO A 203 -1.92 9.47 16.35
C PRO A 203 -1.97 10.55 15.25
N GLU A 204 -0.84 10.85 14.63
CA GLU A 204 -0.70 11.87 13.58
C GLU A 204 -1.42 11.49 12.27
N CYS A 205 -1.75 10.22 12.09
CA CYS A 205 -2.49 9.70 10.93
C CYS A 205 -3.97 9.46 11.24
N ARG A 206 -4.48 9.84 12.42
CA ARG A 206 -5.87 9.63 12.84
C ARG A 206 -6.80 10.78 12.48
N ILE A 207 -6.53 11.46 11.38
CA ILE A 207 -7.34 12.57 10.88
C ILE A 207 -8.19 12.03 9.72
N PHE A 208 -9.50 11.86 9.96
CA PHE A 208 -10.42 11.31 8.99
C PHE A 208 -11.55 12.29 8.69
N ASN A 209 -12.06 12.22 7.47
CA ASN A 209 -13.25 12.94 7.06
C ASN A 209 -14.47 12.37 7.84
N GLU A 210 -15.42 13.24 8.19
CA GLU A 210 -16.68 12.84 8.83
C GLU A 210 -17.60 12.07 7.86
N HIS A 211 -17.40 12.24 6.55
CA HIS A 211 -18.14 11.54 5.52
C HIS A 211 -17.33 10.33 5.04
N PHE A 212 -17.90 9.15 5.16
CA PHE A 212 -17.31 7.89 4.71
C PHE A 212 -18.40 6.87 4.37
N GLU A 213 -18.04 5.84 3.65
CA GLU A 213 -18.90 4.70 3.34
C GLU A 213 -18.60 3.56 4.31
N VAL A 214 -19.64 2.80 4.67
CA VAL A 214 -19.55 1.64 5.59
C VAL A 214 -19.98 0.40 4.84
N SER A 215 -19.19 -0.66 4.93
CA SER A 215 -19.53 -1.99 4.44
C SER A 215 -19.29 -3.05 5.49
N GLU A 216 -19.91 -4.20 5.32
CA GLU A 216 -19.62 -5.38 6.13
C GLU A 216 -18.20 -5.89 5.82
N LYS A 217 -17.52 -6.33 6.86
CA LYS A 217 -16.29 -7.10 6.72
C LYS A 217 -16.62 -8.59 6.84
N ILE A 218 -16.60 -9.30 5.73
CA ILE A 218 -16.79 -10.74 5.65
C ILE A 218 -15.52 -11.43 6.15
N ASP A 219 -15.66 -12.51 6.91
CA ASP A 219 -14.55 -13.37 7.33
C ASP A 219 -14.26 -14.40 6.24
N GLY A 220 -13.20 -14.17 5.47
CA GLY A 220 -12.81 -14.99 4.35
C GLY A 220 -11.33 -14.81 3.99
N PHE A 221 -10.97 -15.25 2.81
CA PHE A 221 -9.63 -15.08 2.26
C PHE A 221 -9.66 -14.06 1.12
N LEU A 222 -8.71 -13.14 1.10
CA LEU A 222 -8.59 -12.21 -0.02
C LEU A 222 -8.20 -12.95 -1.30
N GLY A 223 -9.07 -12.91 -2.31
CA GLY A 223 -8.84 -13.37 -3.67
C GLY A 223 -8.46 -12.23 -4.60
N ILE A 224 -7.47 -12.46 -5.44
CA ILE A 224 -6.92 -11.47 -6.38
C ILE A 224 -6.86 -12.13 -7.76
N THR A 225 -7.63 -11.61 -8.72
CA THR A 225 -7.60 -12.18 -10.06
C THR A 225 -6.33 -11.82 -10.81
N TYR A 226 -5.86 -12.77 -11.60
CA TYR A 226 -4.82 -12.59 -12.62
C TYR A 226 -5.20 -13.40 -13.86
N PHE A 227 -4.54 -13.13 -14.98
CA PHE A 227 -4.90 -13.75 -16.26
C PHE A 227 -3.69 -14.47 -16.86
N ILE A 228 -3.95 -15.67 -17.39
CA ILE A 228 -3.01 -16.42 -18.24
C ILE A 228 -3.77 -16.75 -19.52
N ASP A 229 -3.21 -16.37 -20.66
CA ASP A 229 -3.80 -16.59 -21.99
C ASP A 229 -5.27 -16.14 -22.07
N GLY A 230 -5.57 -14.97 -21.47
CA GLY A 230 -6.91 -14.40 -21.44
C GLY A 230 -7.89 -15.08 -20.48
N LYS A 231 -7.49 -16.11 -19.74
CA LYS A 231 -8.32 -16.83 -18.77
C LYS A 231 -8.04 -16.32 -17.36
N PRO A 232 -9.09 -15.99 -16.57
CA PRO A 232 -8.91 -15.52 -15.19
C PRO A 232 -8.63 -16.68 -14.22
N TYR A 233 -7.71 -16.45 -13.31
CA TYR A 233 -7.43 -17.28 -12.15
C TYR A 233 -7.45 -16.41 -10.89
N ILE A 234 -7.56 -17.03 -9.73
CA ILE A 234 -7.56 -16.30 -8.45
C ILE A 234 -6.38 -16.77 -7.61
N ALA A 235 -5.55 -15.82 -7.21
CA ALA A 235 -4.48 -15.99 -6.24
C ALA A 235 -4.91 -15.49 -4.86
N THR A 236 -4.19 -15.90 -3.81
CA THR A 236 -4.23 -15.27 -2.49
C THR A 236 -3.05 -14.31 -2.30
N ARG A 237 -2.91 -13.72 -1.11
CA ARG A 237 -1.85 -12.72 -0.83
C ARG A 237 -0.43 -13.23 -1.05
N ASP A 238 -0.21 -14.53 -0.96
CA ASP A 238 1.12 -15.15 -0.91
C ASP A 238 1.22 -16.44 -1.72
N SER A 239 0.19 -16.77 -2.51
CA SER A 239 0.23 -17.98 -3.32
C SER A 239 -0.72 -17.93 -4.51
N PHE A 240 -0.25 -18.42 -5.64
CA PHE A 240 -1.08 -18.74 -6.80
C PHE A 240 -1.90 -20.03 -6.62
N PHE A 241 -1.46 -20.95 -5.73
CA PHE A 241 -1.98 -22.31 -5.60
C PHE A 241 -2.27 -22.73 -4.17
N SER A 242 -2.51 -21.79 -3.24
CA SER A 242 -3.04 -22.13 -1.94
C SER A 242 -4.41 -22.81 -2.05
N LEU A 243 -4.83 -23.56 -1.05
CA LEU A 243 -6.16 -24.16 -1.05
C LEU A 243 -7.28 -23.14 -1.31
N PRO A 244 -7.29 -21.94 -0.67
CA PRO A 244 -8.28 -20.91 -1.00
C PRO A 244 -8.17 -20.42 -2.44
N ALA A 245 -6.97 -20.31 -3.03
CA ALA A 245 -6.80 -19.88 -4.43
C ALA A 245 -7.38 -20.90 -5.42
N ILE A 246 -7.10 -22.18 -5.20
CA ILE A 246 -7.63 -23.29 -6.01
C ILE A 246 -9.17 -23.34 -5.91
N LYS A 247 -9.70 -23.27 -4.67
CA LYS A 247 -11.15 -23.26 -4.42
C LYS A 247 -11.81 -22.06 -5.10
N ALA A 248 -11.26 -20.87 -4.96
CA ALA A 248 -11.78 -19.65 -5.58
C ALA A 248 -11.83 -19.77 -7.11
N THR A 249 -10.75 -20.27 -7.72
CA THR A 249 -10.73 -20.52 -9.17
C THR A 249 -11.77 -21.55 -9.57
N SER A 250 -11.96 -22.61 -8.78
CA SER A 250 -13.02 -23.61 -8.99
C SER A 250 -14.41 -22.99 -8.93
N ILE A 251 -14.72 -22.20 -7.88
CA ILE A 251 -15.99 -21.48 -7.72
C ILE A 251 -16.23 -20.56 -8.92
N LEU A 252 -15.21 -19.80 -9.35
CA LEU A 252 -15.30 -18.93 -10.52
C LEU A 252 -15.76 -19.68 -11.77
N TYR A 253 -15.17 -20.85 -12.05
CA TYR A 253 -15.48 -21.64 -13.24
C TYR A 253 -16.73 -22.53 -13.12
N THR A 254 -17.24 -22.78 -11.92
CA THR A 254 -18.45 -23.58 -11.73
C THR A 254 -19.70 -22.74 -11.54
N LYS A 255 -19.61 -21.62 -10.82
CA LYS A 255 -20.78 -20.79 -10.49
C LYS A 255 -20.89 -19.53 -11.34
N HIS A 256 -19.73 -18.95 -11.77
CA HIS A 256 -19.68 -17.63 -12.40
C HIS A 256 -19.17 -17.67 -13.85
N LEU A 257 -19.48 -18.73 -14.59
CA LEU A 257 -19.00 -18.91 -15.96
C LEU A 257 -19.45 -17.77 -16.90
N ARG A 258 -20.63 -17.19 -16.67
CA ARG A 258 -21.10 -16.02 -17.43
C ARG A 258 -20.27 -14.78 -17.17
N ASP A 259 -19.88 -14.57 -15.93
CA ASP A 259 -19.11 -13.39 -15.53
C ASP A 259 -17.70 -13.42 -16.14
N ILE A 260 -17.11 -14.62 -16.28
CA ILE A 260 -15.80 -14.81 -16.93
C ILE A 260 -15.78 -14.16 -18.32
N THR A 261 -16.85 -14.28 -19.11
CA THR A 261 -16.90 -13.70 -20.47
C THR A 261 -16.96 -12.17 -20.46
N GLN A 262 -17.25 -11.55 -19.33
CA GLN A 262 -17.34 -10.10 -19.13
C GLN A 262 -16.11 -9.55 -18.39
N MET A 263 -15.27 -10.43 -17.83
CA MET A 263 -14.05 -10.02 -17.14
C MET A 263 -13.01 -9.52 -18.14
N ASN A 264 -12.39 -8.38 -17.79
CA ASN A 264 -11.37 -7.74 -18.61
C ASN A 264 -10.00 -7.88 -17.94
N MET A 265 -9.01 -8.36 -18.67
CA MET A 265 -7.63 -8.57 -18.19
C MET A 265 -6.91 -7.26 -17.78
N ASN A 266 -7.43 -6.10 -18.18
CA ASN A 266 -6.91 -4.81 -17.73
C ASN A 266 -7.41 -4.44 -16.31
N TYR A 267 -8.24 -5.26 -15.71
CA TYR A 267 -8.80 -5.02 -14.37
C TYR A 267 -8.46 -6.17 -13.44
N THR A 268 -8.26 -5.86 -12.17
CA THR A 268 -8.19 -6.84 -11.09
C THR A 268 -9.52 -6.88 -10.36
N TYR A 269 -10.13 -8.04 -10.30
CA TYR A 269 -11.32 -8.31 -9.51
C TYR A 269 -10.89 -8.86 -8.15
N LEU A 270 -11.32 -8.21 -7.09
CA LEU A 270 -10.95 -8.54 -5.72
C LEU A 270 -12.13 -9.18 -5.01
N PHE A 271 -11.91 -10.32 -4.40
CA PHE A 271 -12.94 -11.10 -3.74
C PHE A 271 -12.62 -11.36 -2.28
N GLU A 272 -13.65 -11.48 -1.44
CA GLU A 272 -13.56 -12.28 -0.23
C GLU A 272 -14.04 -13.69 -0.57
N ILE A 273 -13.15 -14.67 -0.40
CA ILE A 273 -13.39 -16.08 -0.73
C ILE A 273 -13.96 -16.74 0.52
N VAL A 274 -15.18 -17.25 0.43
CA VAL A 274 -15.86 -18.01 1.50
C VAL A 274 -16.07 -19.44 1.03
N PHE A 275 -15.65 -20.39 1.86
CA PHE A 275 -15.93 -21.81 1.69
C PHE A 275 -15.77 -22.50 3.05
N PRO A 276 -16.37 -23.69 3.28
CA PRO A 276 -16.21 -24.44 4.53
C PRO A 276 -14.74 -24.67 4.84
N ASN A 277 -14.24 -24.08 5.92
CA ASN A 277 -12.82 -24.12 6.27
C ASN A 277 -12.60 -23.82 7.75
N ASP A 278 -11.79 -24.66 8.42
CA ASP A 278 -11.49 -24.53 9.84
C ASP A 278 -10.67 -23.28 10.22
N TYR A 279 -10.07 -22.59 9.25
CA TYR A 279 -9.34 -21.35 9.51
C TYR A 279 -10.24 -20.11 9.67
N LEU A 280 -11.48 -20.15 9.17
CA LEU A 280 -12.44 -19.07 9.35
C LEU A 280 -13.03 -19.13 10.76
N ILE A 281 -13.30 -17.96 11.33
CA ILE A 281 -13.94 -17.85 12.66
C ILE A 281 -15.43 -18.01 12.55
N LEU A 282 -16.02 -17.46 11.49
CA LEU A 282 -17.43 -17.58 11.21
C LEU A 282 -17.72 -18.92 10.50
N ASP A 283 -18.78 -19.58 10.94
CA ASP A 283 -19.29 -20.77 10.25
C ASP A 283 -20.34 -20.33 9.22
N TYR A 284 -20.01 -20.52 7.97
CA TYR A 284 -20.91 -20.26 6.83
C TYR A 284 -21.64 -21.55 6.37
N GLY A 285 -21.59 -22.61 7.14
CA GLY A 285 -22.16 -23.91 6.76
C GLY A 285 -21.51 -24.47 5.49
N ASN A 286 -22.31 -24.81 4.49
CA ASN A 286 -21.83 -25.31 3.20
C ASN A 286 -21.72 -24.23 2.11
N GLU A 287 -21.73 -22.96 2.50
CA GLU A 287 -21.62 -21.87 1.53
C GLU A 287 -20.23 -21.84 0.89
N GLU A 288 -20.18 -21.81 -0.43
CA GLU A 288 -18.98 -21.60 -1.24
C GLU A 288 -19.25 -20.41 -2.17
N GLU A 289 -18.63 -19.25 -1.95
CA GLU A 289 -18.95 -18.06 -2.73
C GLU A 289 -17.74 -17.09 -2.86
N LEU A 290 -17.80 -16.26 -3.90
CA LEU A 290 -16.88 -15.16 -4.18
C LEU A 290 -17.62 -13.84 -4.00
N PHE A 291 -17.42 -13.19 -2.84
CA PHE A 291 -18.00 -11.87 -2.60
C PHE A 291 -17.12 -10.80 -3.24
N LEU A 292 -17.60 -10.10 -4.24
CA LEU A 292 -16.85 -9.05 -4.93
C LEU A 292 -16.69 -7.84 -4.01
N ILE A 293 -15.42 -7.51 -3.71
CA ILE A 293 -15.03 -6.40 -2.84
C ILE A 293 -14.82 -5.13 -3.67
N ASP A 294 -14.04 -5.24 -4.75
CA ASP A 294 -13.65 -4.09 -5.57
C ASP A 294 -13.22 -4.57 -6.96
N ILE A 295 -13.18 -3.64 -7.91
CA ILE A 295 -12.57 -3.83 -9.23
C ILE A 295 -11.57 -2.71 -9.42
N ILE A 296 -10.30 -3.06 -9.67
CA ILE A 296 -9.20 -2.12 -9.80
C ILE A 296 -8.76 -2.05 -11.26
N ASP A 297 -8.66 -0.86 -11.79
CA ASP A 297 -8.05 -0.60 -13.09
C ASP A 297 -6.52 -0.76 -12.96
N ASN A 298 -5.93 -1.69 -13.74
CA ASN A 298 -4.51 -2.03 -13.65
C ASN A 298 -3.59 -0.97 -14.27
N GLN A 299 -4.14 0.01 -14.99
CA GLN A 299 -3.37 1.14 -15.50
C GLN A 299 -3.18 2.22 -14.45
N THR A 300 -4.21 2.44 -13.62
CA THR A 300 -4.26 3.58 -12.69
C THR A 300 -4.17 3.19 -11.21
N GLY A 301 -4.36 1.90 -10.88
CA GLY A 301 -4.48 1.43 -9.50
C GLY A 301 -5.75 1.91 -8.78
N LYS A 302 -6.72 2.48 -9.50
CA LYS A 302 -7.94 3.06 -8.92
C LYS A 302 -9.12 2.12 -9.01
N SER A 303 -9.99 2.20 -8.00
CA SER A 303 -11.27 1.48 -7.99
C SER A 303 -12.20 1.98 -9.09
N ILE A 304 -12.79 1.04 -9.83
CA ILE A 304 -13.78 1.28 -10.87
C ILE A 304 -15.09 0.52 -10.63
N ILE A 305 -15.28 -0.05 -9.45
CA ILE A 305 -16.44 -0.89 -9.14
C ILE A 305 -17.79 -0.21 -9.44
N LYS A 306 -17.87 1.12 -9.33
CA LYS A 306 -19.07 1.90 -9.67
C LYS A 306 -19.43 1.88 -11.17
N TYR A 307 -18.47 1.53 -12.01
CA TYR A 307 -18.61 1.48 -13.48
C TYR A 307 -18.49 0.06 -14.01
N ALA A 308 -18.52 -0.93 -13.12
CA ALA A 308 -18.40 -2.34 -13.47
C ALA A 308 -19.58 -2.77 -14.35
N PRO A 309 -19.37 -3.70 -15.31
CA PRO A 309 -20.46 -4.39 -15.96
C PRO A 309 -21.32 -5.11 -14.93
N SER A 310 -22.57 -5.41 -15.30
CA SER A 310 -23.49 -6.15 -14.42
C SER A 310 -22.99 -7.59 -14.26
N LEU A 311 -22.18 -7.81 -13.23
CA LEU A 311 -21.68 -9.13 -12.84
C LEU A 311 -22.66 -9.79 -11.88
N SER A 312 -22.70 -11.11 -11.87
CA SER A 312 -23.61 -11.88 -11.01
C SER A 312 -23.05 -12.18 -9.62
N PHE A 313 -21.81 -11.82 -9.34
CA PHE A 313 -21.20 -11.97 -8.01
C PHE A 313 -21.99 -11.21 -6.95
N PRO A 314 -22.16 -11.79 -5.74
CA PRO A 314 -22.62 -10.99 -4.61
C PRO A 314 -21.60 -9.88 -4.32
N ILE A 315 -22.09 -8.63 -4.32
CA ILE A 315 -21.24 -7.44 -4.15
C ILE A 315 -21.30 -6.97 -2.70
N ILE A 316 -20.16 -6.71 -2.08
CA ILE A 316 -20.08 -6.05 -0.77
C ILE A 316 -20.49 -4.59 -0.92
N THR A 317 -21.71 -4.27 -0.50
CA THR A 317 -22.29 -2.94 -0.68
C THR A 317 -21.71 -1.95 0.33
N HIS A 318 -21.22 -0.82 -0.17
CA HIS A 318 -20.85 0.33 0.63
C HIS A 318 -22.03 1.30 0.76
N LYS A 319 -22.37 1.72 1.99
CA LYS A 319 -23.45 2.68 2.28
C LYS A 319 -22.86 3.92 2.96
N PRO A 320 -23.35 5.13 2.68
CA PRO A 320 -22.96 6.32 3.41
C PRO A 320 -23.13 6.12 4.93
N ASN A 321 -22.22 6.68 5.72
CA ASN A 321 -22.31 6.62 7.18
C ASN A 321 -23.54 7.40 7.68
N THR A 322 -24.21 6.82 8.70
CA THR A 322 -25.36 7.44 9.39
C THR A 322 -24.97 8.00 10.76
N TYR A 323 -23.84 7.54 11.28
CA TYR A 323 -23.33 7.87 12.61
C TYR A 323 -21.89 8.37 12.55
N SER A 324 -21.39 8.92 13.64
CA SER A 324 -20.00 9.36 13.76
C SER A 324 -19.01 8.20 13.67
N LEU A 325 -17.74 8.51 13.40
CA LEU A 325 -16.65 7.52 13.43
C LEU A 325 -16.57 6.80 14.78
N ASP A 326 -16.68 7.54 15.89
CA ASP A 326 -16.62 6.98 17.25
C ASP A 326 -17.71 5.94 17.53
N TYR A 327 -18.93 6.14 16.98
CA TYR A 327 -19.99 5.15 17.05
C TYR A 327 -19.57 3.82 16.41
N TYR A 328 -19.01 3.86 15.19
CA TYR A 328 -18.60 2.65 14.48
C TYR A 328 -17.40 1.98 15.14
N LEU A 329 -16.46 2.73 15.68
CA LEU A 329 -15.30 2.19 16.39
C LEU A 329 -15.68 1.42 17.66
N LYS A 330 -16.79 1.79 18.32
CA LYS A 330 -17.31 1.14 19.54
C LYS A 330 -18.34 0.04 19.25
N LYS A 331 -18.73 -0.12 17.98
CA LYS A 331 -19.76 -1.09 17.61
C LYS A 331 -19.32 -2.53 17.89
N ASN A 332 -20.27 -3.36 18.33
CA ASN A 332 -20.08 -4.79 18.53
C ASN A 332 -21.34 -5.54 18.07
N GLU A 333 -21.16 -6.57 17.27
CA GLU A 333 -22.25 -7.46 16.84
C GLU A 333 -21.77 -8.91 16.93
N ILE A 334 -22.65 -9.78 17.43
CA ILE A 334 -22.39 -11.23 17.51
C ILE A 334 -22.59 -11.83 16.12
N GLY A 335 -21.73 -12.81 15.75
CA GLY A 335 -21.87 -13.53 14.47
C GLY A 335 -21.36 -12.75 13.27
N ARG A 336 -20.59 -11.67 13.47
CA ARG A 336 -19.98 -10.87 12.40
C ARG A 336 -18.52 -10.54 12.70
N GLU A 337 -17.68 -10.45 11.67
CA GLU A 337 -16.28 -10.06 11.87
C GLU A 337 -16.16 -8.56 12.19
N GLY A 338 -16.87 -7.72 11.47
CA GLY A 338 -16.74 -6.29 11.65
C GLY A 338 -17.19 -5.47 10.44
N LEU A 339 -16.58 -4.29 10.30
CA LEU A 339 -16.88 -3.33 9.25
C LEU A 339 -15.60 -2.87 8.54
N VAL A 340 -15.77 -2.41 7.29
CA VAL A 340 -14.77 -1.60 6.56
C VAL A 340 -15.36 -0.21 6.35
N LEU A 341 -14.62 0.81 6.76
CA LEU A 341 -14.95 2.22 6.53
C LEU A 341 -14.08 2.71 5.38
N LYS A 342 -14.68 3.28 4.33
CA LYS A 342 -13.98 3.79 3.14
C LYS A 342 -14.18 5.29 3.05
N PHE A 343 -13.08 6.04 3.04
CA PHE A 343 -13.08 7.51 3.00
C PHE A 343 -13.01 8.03 1.56
N PRO A 344 -13.42 9.30 1.30
CA PRO A 344 -13.42 9.88 -0.04
C PRO A 344 -12.05 9.90 -0.73
N ASN A 345 -10.96 9.99 0.04
CA ASN A 345 -9.59 9.93 -0.46
C ASN A 345 -9.12 8.51 -0.82
N GLY A 346 -9.99 7.50 -0.70
CA GLY A 346 -9.70 6.08 -0.96
C GLY A 346 -9.09 5.32 0.22
N GLU A 347 -8.77 5.98 1.33
CA GLU A 347 -8.31 5.32 2.54
C GLU A 347 -9.40 4.43 3.12
N ARG A 348 -8.97 3.38 3.83
CA ARG A 348 -9.86 2.43 4.51
C ARG A 348 -9.43 2.22 5.96
N LEU A 349 -10.40 2.05 6.82
CA LEU A 349 -10.22 1.52 8.18
C LEU A 349 -10.99 0.21 8.31
N LYS A 350 -10.46 -0.73 9.08
CA LYS A 350 -11.22 -1.89 9.53
C LYS A 350 -11.57 -1.75 11.00
N VAL A 351 -12.80 -2.12 11.31
CA VAL A 351 -13.34 -2.20 12.66
C VAL A 351 -13.69 -3.66 12.90
N LYS A 352 -12.83 -4.37 13.63
CA LYS A 352 -13.14 -5.74 14.07
C LYS A 352 -13.93 -5.69 15.35
N PHE A 353 -15.07 -6.37 15.39
CA PHE A 353 -15.92 -6.40 16.58
C PHE A 353 -15.24 -7.10 17.74
N PRO A 354 -15.41 -6.60 18.99
CA PRO A 354 -14.86 -7.26 20.18
C PRO A 354 -15.22 -8.74 20.25
N TRP A 355 -16.48 -9.09 19.99
CA TRP A 355 -16.93 -10.48 19.95
C TRP A 355 -16.08 -11.35 19.00
N PHE A 356 -15.81 -10.87 17.79
CA PHE A 356 -15.00 -11.61 16.82
C PHE A 356 -13.54 -11.77 17.28
N LYS A 357 -12.97 -10.74 17.91
CA LYS A 357 -11.61 -10.79 18.47
C LYS A 357 -11.52 -11.83 19.58
N ASP A 358 -12.52 -11.92 20.45
CA ASP A 358 -12.57 -12.91 21.50
C ASP A 358 -12.68 -14.33 20.96
N MET A 359 -13.51 -14.55 19.92
CA MET A 359 -13.61 -15.83 19.23
C MET A 359 -12.31 -16.23 18.53
N PHE A 360 -11.62 -15.26 17.91
CA PHE A 360 -10.31 -15.48 17.26
C PHE A 360 -9.26 -15.93 18.29
N ILE A 361 -9.20 -15.32 19.46
CA ILE A 361 -8.29 -15.72 20.54
C ILE A 361 -8.62 -17.13 21.03
N LYS A 362 -9.90 -17.43 21.29
CA LYS A 362 -10.34 -18.77 21.75
C LYS A 362 -10.01 -19.87 20.76
N LYS A 363 -10.02 -19.57 19.45
CA LYS A 363 -9.75 -20.58 18.41
C LYS A 363 -8.24 -20.81 18.17
N ASN A 364 -7.41 -19.81 18.38
CA ASN A 364 -5.97 -19.82 18.01
C ASN A 364 -5.03 -19.74 19.23
N GLY A 365 -5.53 -19.57 20.43
CA GLY A 365 -4.79 -19.57 21.70
C GLY A 365 -4.96 -20.88 22.41
#